data_98dde350d4e496597f900d412403df41
#
_entry.id   98dde350d4e496597f900d412403df41
#
_cell.length_a   1.000
_cell.length_b   1.000
_cell.length_c   1.000
_cell.angle_alpha   90.00
_cell.angle_beta   90.00
_cell.angle_gamma   90.00
#
_symmetry.space_group_name_H-M   'P 1'
#
loop_
_entity.id
_entity.type
_entity.pdbx_description
1 polymer ?
#
loop_
_entity_poly.entity_id
_entity_poly.type
_entity_poly.pdbx_seq_one_letter_code
_entity_poly.pdbx_strand_id
1 'polypeptide(L)'
;DGVLLMGSIGEFTALSMDERVSLIHAARTMTHLPLIANVSGTCMEDMTRLADAAYSEGYEAVMALPHYYFAQTPRQLEAYFDTLGGRFEGEWLIYNFPARTGCDVDAALIAKLAARFPRFMGVKDTVDCASHTRAIVRAAAEVREDFSVLCGFDEYFIPNLMNGGDGVLS
;
A
#
# COMPACT_ATOMS: atom_id res chain seq x y z
N ASP A 1 -2.97 -0.77 -17.38
CA ASP A 1 -3.16 -0.35 -16.03
C ASP A 1 -3.74 -1.50 -15.20
N GLY A 2 -4.20 -1.30 -13.98
CA GLY A 2 -4.62 -2.36 -13.07
C GLY A 2 -5.80 -1.95 -12.17
N VAL A 3 -6.18 -2.83 -11.26
CA VAL A 3 -7.29 -2.58 -10.32
C VAL A 3 -6.83 -2.80 -8.89
N LEU A 4 -7.15 -1.83 -8.02
CA LEU A 4 -7.03 -1.98 -6.57
C LEU A 4 -8.38 -2.40 -5.98
N LEU A 5 -8.41 -3.56 -5.35
CA LEU A 5 -9.59 -4.03 -4.62
C LEU A 5 -9.55 -3.56 -3.18
N MET A 6 -10.76 -3.28 -2.66
CA MET A 6 -10.97 -2.99 -1.23
C MET A 6 -10.14 -1.80 -0.73
N GLY A 7 -9.92 -0.78 -1.57
CA GLY A 7 -9.43 0.51 -1.10
C GLY A 7 -10.45 1.22 -0.19
N SER A 8 -10.20 2.48 0.14
CA SER A 8 -11.14 3.26 0.96
C SER A 8 -12.47 3.48 0.25
N ILE A 9 -12.47 3.71 -1.06
CA ILE A 9 -13.69 3.79 -1.88
C ILE A 9 -14.39 2.43 -1.96
N GLY A 10 -13.64 1.33 -1.94
CA GLY A 10 -14.18 -0.03 -1.86
C GLY A 10 -14.66 -0.44 -0.48
N GLU A 11 -14.77 0.48 0.47
CA GLU A 11 -15.39 0.34 1.80
C GLU A 11 -14.91 -0.91 2.58
N PHE A 12 -13.62 -1.23 2.49
CA PHE A 12 -13.05 -2.46 3.06
C PHE A 12 -13.36 -2.67 4.54
N THR A 13 -13.58 -1.58 5.30
CA THR A 13 -13.90 -1.63 6.72
C THR A 13 -15.32 -2.12 7.02
N ALA A 14 -16.21 -2.10 6.03
CA ALA A 14 -17.58 -2.57 6.12
C ALA A 14 -17.75 -4.06 5.77
N LEU A 15 -16.70 -4.68 5.23
CA LEU A 15 -16.70 -6.07 4.80
C LEU A 15 -16.14 -6.99 5.89
N SER A 16 -16.80 -8.10 6.13
CA SER A 16 -16.27 -9.19 6.95
C SER A 16 -15.05 -9.86 6.29
N MET A 17 -14.28 -10.60 7.05
CA MET A 17 -13.12 -11.33 6.52
C MET A 17 -13.50 -12.31 5.42
N ASP A 18 -14.60 -13.04 5.56
CA ASP A 18 -15.03 -14.02 4.56
C ASP A 18 -15.53 -13.34 3.27
N GLU A 19 -16.17 -12.18 3.36
CA GLU A 19 -16.52 -11.37 2.20
C GLU A 19 -15.28 -10.85 1.49
N ARG A 20 -14.28 -10.37 2.22
CA ARG A 20 -13.02 -9.90 1.63
C ARG A 20 -12.26 -11.00 0.90
N VAL A 21 -12.16 -12.19 1.48
CA VAL A 21 -11.58 -13.37 0.82
C VAL A 21 -12.39 -13.75 -0.43
N SER A 22 -13.72 -13.76 -0.33
CA SER A 22 -14.59 -14.06 -1.47
C SER A 22 -14.43 -13.06 -2.61
N LEU A 23 -14.25 -11.77 -2.31
CA LEU A 23 -13.99 -10.74 -3.31
C LEU A 23 -12.64 -10.93 -4.02
N ILE A 24 -11.59 -11.32 -3.29
CA ILE A 24 -10.28 -11.64 -3.87
C ILE A 24 -10.44 -12.76 -4.92
N HIS A 25 -11.10 -13.85 -4.58
CA HIS A 25 -11.34 -14.96 -5.51
C HIS A 25 -12.20 -14.52 -6.71
N ALA A 26 -13.31 -13.82 -6.45
CA ALA A 26 -14.23 -13.40 -7.50
C ALA A 26 -13.57 -12.44 -8.51
N ALA A 27 -12.81 -11.46 -8.04
CA ALA A 27 -12.19 -10.46 -8.91
C ALA A 27 -11.21 -11.10 -9.90
N ARG A 28 -10.44 -12.11 -9.51
CA ARG A 28 -9.54 -12.80 -10.45
C ARG A 28 -10.27 -13.48 -11.58
N THR A 29 -11.49 -13.95 -11.37
CA THR A 29 -12.31 -14.54 -12.44
C THR A 29 -12.93 -13.51 -13.37
N MET A 30 -13.04 -12.25 -12.94
CA MET A 30 -13.71 -11.17 -13.68
C MET A 30 -12.76 -10.37 -14.59
N THR A 31 -11.46 -10.43 -14.37
CA THR A 31 -10.50 -9.64 -15.14
C THR A 31 -9.14 -10.33 -15.24
N HIS A 32 -8.43 -10.01 -16.33
CA HIS A 32 -7.02 -10.36 -16.53
C HIS A 32 -6.06 -9.19 -16.25
N LEU A 33 -6.60 -8.03 -15.86
CA LEU A 33 -5.76 -6.90 -15.49
C LEU A 33 -4.93 -7.21 -14.24
N PRO A 34 -3.78 -6.55 -14.07
CA PRO A 34 -3.05 -6.57 -12.81
C PRO A 34 -3.94 -6.20 -11.63
N LEU A 35 -3.87 -6.98 -10.55
CA LEU A 35 -4.68 -6.80 -9.35
C LEU A 35 -3.79 -6.53 -8.13
N ILE A 36 -4.19 -5.54 -7.35
CA ILE A 36 -3.65 -5.26 -6.02
C ILE A 36 -4.78 -5.42 -5.01
N ALA A 37 -4.56 -6.14 -3.92
CA ALA A 37 -5.53 -6.26 -2.84
C ALA A 37 -5.14 -5.38 -1.65
N ASN A 38 -6.03 -4.51 -1.18
CA ASN A 38 -5.85 -3.87 0.11
C ASN A 38 -6.17 -4.88 1.22
N VAL A 39 -5.16 -5.26 1.98
CA VAL A 39 -5.26 -6.22 3.08
C VAL A 39 -5.29 -5.57 4.45
N SER A 40 -5.44 -4.25 4.51
CA SER A 40 -5.41 -3.49 5.76
C SER A 40 -6.40 -4.01 6.79
N GLY A 41 -5.96 -4.02 8.03
CA GLY A 41 -6.73 -4.46 9.19
C GLY A 41 -6.06 -4.05 10.49
N THR A 42 -6.68 -4.35 11.61
CA THR A 42 -6.12 -4.16 12.95
C THR A 42 -5.63 -5.47 13.57
N CYS A 43 -5.91 -6.60 12.93
CA CYS A 43 -5.44 -7.93 13.29
C CYS A 43 -4.40 -8.41 12.26
N MET A 44 -3.19 -8.67 12.72
CA MET A 44 -2.09 -9.08 11.84
C MET A 44 -2.34 -10.42 11.15
N GLU A 45 -2.98 -11.36 11.85
CA GLU A 45 -3.33 -12.68 11.32
C GLU A 45 -4.34 -12.57 10.17
N ASP A 46 -5.32 -11.69 10.30
CA ASP A 46 -6.31 -11.42 9.26
C ASP A 46 -5.66 -10.79 8.02
N MET A 47 -4.74 -9.86 8.23
CA MET A 47 -3.97 -9.24 7.14
C MET A 47 -3.12 -10.28 6.39
N THR A 48 -2.45 -11.18 7.11
CA THR A 48 -1.67 -12.27 6.52
C THR A 48 -2.59 -13.20 5.73
N ARG A 49 -3.73 -13.63 6.30
CA ARG A 49 -4.72 -14.47 5.62
C ARG A 49 -5.22 -13.86 4.30
N LEU A 50 -5.46 -12.54 4.28
CA LEU A 50 -5.88 -11.84 3.06
C LEU A 50 -4.74 -11.77 2.03
N ALA A 51 -3.51 -11.55 2.49
CA ALA A 51 -2.35 -11.53 1.60
C ALA A 51 -2.12 -12.89 0.96
N ASP A 52 -2.18 -13.97 1.74
CA ASP A 52 -2.04 -15.35 1.25
C ASP A 52 -3.12 -15.68 0.21
N ALA A 53 -4.37 -15.29 0.47
CA ALA A 53 -5.46 -15.46 -0.48
C ALA A 53 -5.19 -14.70 -1.80
N ALA A 54 -4.73 -13.45 -1.72
CA ALA A 54 -4.41 -12.65 -2.91
C ALA A 54 -3.24 -13.27 -3.70
N TYR A 55 -2.16 -13.66 -3.04
CA TYR A 55 -1.02 -14.29 -3.71
C TYR A 55 -1.39 -15.63 -4.34
N SER A 56 -2.21 -16.45 -3.68
CA SER A 56 -2.67 -17.73 -4.24
C SER A 56 -3.52 -17.57 -5.52
N GLU A 57 -4.20 -16.45 -5.66
CA GLU A 57 -4.97 -16.08 -6.87
C GLU A 57 -4.14 -15.34 -7.93
N GLY A 58 -2.83 -15.17 -7.70
CA GLY A 58 -1.92 -14.53 -8.65
C GLY A 58 -2.10 -13.03 -8.74
N TYR A 59 -2.42 -12.37 -7.62
CA TYR A 59 -2.35 -10.92 -7.54
C TYR A 59 -0.89 -10.45 -7.60
N GLU A 60 -0.65 -9.35 -8.27
CA GLU A 60 0.68 -8.77 -8.44
C GLU A 60 1.24 -8.26 -7.13
N ALA A 61 0.39 -7.70 -6.26
CA ALA A 61 0.80 -7.22 -4.96
C ALA A 61 -0.36 -7.15 -3.96
N VAL A 62 -0.01 -6.99 -2.69
CA VAL A 62 -0.95 -6.54 -1.66
C VAL A 62 -0.58 -5.15 -1.16
N MET A 63 -1.53 -4.45 -0.56
CA MET A 63 -1.32 -3.10 -0.03
C MET A 63 -1.85 -3.01 1.40
N ALA A 64 -1.11 -2.35 2.29
CA ALA A 64 -1.47 -2.20 3.70
C ALA A 64 -1.34 -0.77 4.20
N LEU A 65 -2.38 -0.30 4.92
CA LEU A 65 -2.32 0.91 5.74
C LEU A 65 -1.45 0.68 6.99
N PRO A 66 -0.88 1.74 7.60
CA PRO A 66 -0.52 1.69 9.02
C PRO A 66 -1.69 1.21 9.86
N HIS A 67 -1.42 0.70 11.05
CA HIS A 67 -2.49 0.50 12.03
C HIS A 67 -3.29 1.80 12.19
N TYR A 68 -4.57 1.70 12.09
CA TYR A 68 -5.51 2.81 12.29
C TYR A 68 -6.27 2.64 13.62
N TYR A 69 -7.02 3.65 14.04
CA TYR A 69 -7.70 3.84 15.30
C TYR A 69 -6.80 4.41 16.41
N PHE A 70 -5.61 3.89 16.64
CA PHE A 70 -4.63 4.48 17.56
C PHE A 70 -3.42 5.01 16.77
N ALA A 71 -3.10 6.29 16.97
CA ALA A 71 -1.90 6.89 16.38
C ALA A 71 -0.64 6.18 16.87
N GLN A 72 0.29 5.93 15.96
CA GLN A 72 1.55 5.28 16.24
C GLN A 72 2.71 6.27 16.24
N THR A 73 3.68 6.03 17.10
CA THR A 73 4.97 6.73 17.04
C THR A 73 5.78 6.22 15.83
N PRO A 74 6.76 6.99 15.30
CA PRO A 74 7.61 6.52 14.21
C PRO A 74 8.28 5.17 14.46
N ARG A 75 8.70 4.90 15.70
CA ARG A 75 9.28 3.61 16.09
C ARG A 75 8.27 2.45 16.01
N GLN A 76 7.03 2.70 16.39
CA GLN A 76 5.96 1.70 16.30
C GLN A 76 5.58 1.43 14.84
N LEU A 77 5.51 2.48 14.00
CA LEU A 77 5.30 2.35 12.57
C LEU A 77 6.38 1.51 11.90
N GLU A 78 7.64 1.79 12.21
CA GLU A 78 8.75 0.99 11.70
C GLU A 78 8.62 -0.47 12.11
N ALA A 79 8.41 -0.76 13.39
CA ALA A 79 8.27 -2.12 13.89
C ALA A 79 7.05 -2.85 13.28
N TYR A 80 5.97 -2.12 13.02
CA TYR A 80 4.78 -2.65 12.36
C TYR A 80 5.07 -3.09 10.92
N PHE A 81 5.68 -2.21 10.11
CA PHE A 81 6.02 -2.56 8.74
C PHE A 81 7.16 -3.57 8.62
N ASP A 82 8.09 -3.59 9.57
CA ASP A 82 9.08 -4.67 9.69
C ASP A 82 8.40 -6.02 9.90
N THR A 83 7.38 -6.07 10.74
CA THR A 83 6.62 -7.31 10.99
C THR A 83 5.83 -7.73 9.74
N LEU A 84 5.16 -6.79 9.07
CA LEU A 84 4.43 -7.08 7.82
C LEU A 84 5.34 -7.56 6.71
N GLY A 85 6.44 -6.84 6.46
CA GLY A 85 7.42 -7.21 5.43
C GLY A 85 8.07 -8.56 5.66
N GLY A 86 8.18 -8.99 6.93
CA GLY A 86 8.64 -10.33 7.29
C GLY A 86 7.59 -11.44 7.15
N ARG A 87 6.29 -11.09 7.06
CA ARG A 87 5.18 -12.05 6.92
C ARG A 87 4.65 -12.19 5.50
N PHE A 88 4.73 -11.12 4.68
CA PHE A 88 4.24 -11.16 3.32
C PHE A 88 5.19 -11.94 2.41
N GLU A 89 4.68 -12.97 1.77
CA GLU A 89 5.47 -13.86 0.90
C GLU A 89 5.65 -13.32 -0.53
N GLY A 90 4.83 -12.35 -0.96
CA GLY A 90 4.85 -11.72 -2.27
C GLY A 90 5.15 -10.22 -2.20
N GLU A 91 4.96 -9.55 -3.33
CA GLU A 91 5.14 -8.10 -3.45
C GLU A 91 4.08 -7.34 -2.67
N TRP A 92 4.48 -6.21 -2.09
CA TRP A 92 3.58 -5.40 -1.28
C TRP A 92 3.88 -3.91 -1.38
N LEU A 93 2.84 -3.10 -1.10
CA LEU A 93 2.89 -1.65 -1.06
C LEU A 93 2.42 -1.13 0.30
N ILE A 94 2.89 0.04 0.67
CA ILE A 94 2.30 0.82 1.76
C ILE A 94 1.19 1.71 1.21
N TYR A 95 0.09 1.79 1.94
CA TYR A 95 -0.95 2.78 1.74
C TYR A 95 -0.79 3.88 2.79
N ASN A 96 -0.19 4.99 2.41
CA ASN A 96 -0.05 6.14 3.30
C ASN A 96 -1.29 7.03 3.19
N PHE A 97 -2.08 7.12 4.26
CA PHE A 97 -3.27 7.97 4.33
C PHE A 97 -3.43 8.57 5.73
N PRO A 98 -2.60 9.57 6.10
CA PRO A 98 -2.56 10.14 7.45
C PRO A 98 -3.90 10.66 7.96
N ALA A 99 -4.72 11.25 7.08
CA ALA A 99 -6.04 11.76 7.43
C ALA A 99 -7.02 10.66 7.91
N ARG A 100 -6.73 9.38 7.63
CA ARG A 100 -7.56 8.24 8.05
C ARG A 100 -6.90 7.36 9.12
N THR A 101 -5.58 7.35 9.17
CA THR A 101 -4.83 6.49 10.09
C THR A 101 -4.30 7.24 11.31
N GLY A 102 -4.21 8.57 11.24
CA GLY A 102 -3.55 9.39 12.26
C GLY A 102 -2.02 9.21 12.30
N CYS A 103 -1.45 8.52 11.31
CA CYS A 103 -0.03 8.24 11.19
C CYS A 103 0.45 8.60 9.79
N ASP A 104 1.62 9.22 9.70
CA ASP A 104 2.29 9.51 8.44
C ASP A 104 3.50 8.61 8.27
N VAL A 105 3.63 8.01 7.07
CA VAL A 105 4.79 7.21 6.69
C VAL A 105 5.70 8.10 5.86
N ASP A 106 6.65 8.72 6.51
CA ASP A 106 7.53 9.70 5.89
C ASP A 106 8.54 9.08 4.90
N ALA A 107 9.17 9.94 4.11
CA ALA A 107 10.13 9.55 3.10
C ALA A 107 11.34 8.77 3.66
N ALA A 108 11.77 9.08 4.88
CA ALA A 108 12.91 8.42 5.51
C ALA A 108 12.56 6.96 5.88
N LEU A 109 11.37 6.72 6.40
CA LEU A 109 10.89 5.38 6.70
C LEU A 109 10.66 4.57 5.41
N ILE A 110 10.08 5.18 4.37
CA ILE A 110 9.90 4.53 3.06
C ILE A 110 11.26 4.08 2.50
N ALA A 111 12.25 4.96 2.43
CA ALA A 111 13.58 4.62 1.92
C ALA A 111 14.25 3.49 2.75
N LYS A 112 14.12 3.54 4.07
CA LYS A 112 14.65 2.51 4.97
C LYS A 112 14.02 1.13 4.72
N LEU A 113 12.70 1.08 4.56
CA LEU A 113 11.98 -0.16 4.27
C LEU A 113 12.29 -0.68 2.86
N ALA A 114 12.39 0.21 1.86
CA ALA A 114 12.75 -0.15 0.49
C ALA A 114 14.16 -0.75 0.39
N ALA A 115 15.11 -0.23 1.17
CA ALA A 115 16.45 -0.82 1.27
C ALA A 115 16.46 -2.19 1.93
N ARG A 116 15.53 -2.43 2.87
CA ARG A 116 15.50 -3.63 3.70
C ARG A 116 14.72 -4.79 3.07
N PHE A 117 13.61 -4.48 2.42
CA PHE A 117 12.68 -5.48 1.88
C PHE A 117 12.63 -5.44 0.35
N PRO A 118 13.28 -6.38 -0.35
CA PRO A 118 13.24 -6.41 -1.82
C PRO A 118 11.82 -6.53 -2.40
N ARG A 119 10.87 -7.10 -1.66
CA ARG A 119 9.45 -7.25 -2.08
C ARG A 119 8.58 -6.04 -1.72
N PHE A 120 9.11 -5.04 -1.05
CA PHE A 120 8.42 -3.77 -0.86
C PHE A 120 8.57 -2.92 -2.12
N MET A 121 7.54 -2.92 -2.96
CA MET A 121 7.62 -2.41 -4.33
C MET A 121 7.13 -0.98 -4.50
N GLY A 122 6.47 -0.41 -3.51
CA GLY A 122 5.95 0.93 -3.69
C GLY A 122 5.08 1.47 -2.58
N VAL A 123 4.61 2.69 -2.79
CA VAL A 123 3.70 3.39 -1.89
C VAL A 123 2.56 4.04 -2.67
N LYS A 124 1.33 3.93 -2.16
CA LYS A 124 0.22 4.82 -2.49
C LYS A 124 0.21 5.94 -1.46
N ASP A 125 0.56 7.16 -1.89
CA ASP A 125 0.60 8.35 -1.03
C ASP A 125 -0.66 9.19 -1.19
N THR A 126 -1.53 9.17 -0.19
CA THR A 126 -2.81 9.89 -0.17
C THR A 126 -2.69 11.06 0.82
N VAL A 127 -1.81 11.99 0.49
CA VAL A 127 -1.54 13.22 1.26
C VAL A 127 -1.84 14.42 0.37
N ASP A 128 -2.60 15.37 0.89
CA ASP A 128 -2.93 16.63 0.18
C ASP A 128 -1.73 17.60 0.21
N CYS A 129 -0.60 17.13 -0.34
CA CYS A 129 0.65 17.89 -0.37
C CYS A 129 1.64 17.29 -1.40
N ALA A 130 1.74 17.89 -2.58
CA ALA A 130 2.64 17.39 -3.63
C ALA A 130 4.13 17.37 -3.22
N SER A 131 4.56 18.22 -2.27
CA SER A 131 5.94 18.17 -1.78
C SER A 131 6.21 16.97 -0.89
N HIS A 132 5.19 16.39 -0.25
CA HIS A 132 5.30 15.15 0.51
C HIS A 132 5.62 13.97 -0.44
N THR A 133 4.77 13.76 -1.44
CA THR A 133 4.97 12.71 -2.45
C THR A 133 6.30 12.86 -3.17
N ARG A 134 6.69 14.10 -3.53
CA ARG A 134 8.01 14.37 -4.13
C ARG A 134 9.19 13.99 -3.22
N ALA A 135 9.07 14.19 -1.91
CA ALA A 135 10.10 13.77 -0.96
C ALA A 135 10.26 12.24 -0.95
N ILE A 136 9.16 11.50 -1.02
CA ILE A 136 9.17 10.04 -1.12
C ILE A 136 9.83 9.59 -2.43
N VAL A 137 9.43 10.16 -3.58
CA VAL A 137 10.04 9.86 -4.89
C VAL A 137 11.56 9.99 -4.84
N ARG A 138 12.06 11.11 -4.31
CA ARG A 138 13.50 11.34 -4.22
C ARG A 138 14.20 10.36 -3.30
N ALA A 139 13.67 10.14 -2.12
CA ALA A 139 14.27 9.24 -1.13
C ALA A 139 14.26 7.77 -1.60
N ALA A 140 13.21 7.34 -2.29
CA ALA A 140 13.13 6.01 -2.87
C ALA A 140 14.14 5.82 -4.02
N ALA A 141 14.26 6.81 -4.92
CA ALA A 141 15.18 6.76 -6.05
C ALA A 141 16.67 6.68 -5.64
N GLU A 142 17.03 7.18 -4.47
CA GLU A 142 18.38 7.03 -3.89
C GLU A 142 18.71 5.59 -3.49
N VAL A 143 17.68 4.75 -3.30
CA VAL A 143 17.80 3.39 -2.77
C VAL A 143 17.52 2.35 -3.86
N ARG A 144 16.48 2.56 -4.66
CA ARG A 144 16.00 1.62 -5.67
C ARG A 144 15.41 2.35 -6.87
N GLU A 145 15.77 1.93 -8.07
CA GLU A 145 15.20 2.47 -9.32
C GLU A 145 13.81 1.89 -9.65
N ASP A 146 13.50 0.70 -9.16
CA ASP A 146 12.26 -0.05 -9.42
C ASP A 146 11.18 0.14 -8.35
N PHE A 147 11.22 1.25 -7.59
CA PHE A 147 10.27 1.54 -6.54
C PHE A 147 9.16 2.48 -7.02
N SER A 148 7.90 2.03 -6.94
CA SER A 148 6.76 2.78 -7.45
C SER A 148 6.18 3.77 -6.42
N VAL A 149 5.96 5.02 -6.85
CA VAL A 149 5.28 6.04 -6.05
C VAL A 149 4.00 6.49 -6.76
N LEU A 150 2.86 6.09 -6.21
CA LEU A 150 1.54 6.38 -6.74
C LEU A 150 0.85 7.43 -5.87
N CYS A 151 0.25 8.45 -6.45
CA CYS A 151 -0.59 9.37 -5.68
C CYS A 151 -2.00 8.79 -5.48
N GLY A 152 -2.67 9.18 -4.39
CA GLY A 152 -4.02 8.71 -4.07
C GLY A 152 -5.13 9.72 -4.38
N PHE A 153 -4.79 10.91 -4.92
CA PHE A 153 -5.72 11.93 -5.36
C PHE A 153 -5.55 12.19 -6.85
N ASP A 154 -6.65 12.25 -7.60
CA ASP A 154 -6.64 12.43 -9.06
C ASP A 154 -5.97 13.75 -9.49
N GLU A 155 -6.20 14.82 -8.74
CA GLU A 155 -5.62 16.13 -9.00
C GLU A 155 -4.09 16.16 -8.90
N TYR A 156 -3.50 15.20 -8.19
CA TYR A 156 -2.04 15.06 -8.11
C TYR A 156 -1.44 14.13 -9.15
N PHE A 157 -2.21 13.54 -10.04
CA PHE A 157 -1.70 12.63 -11.08
C PHE A 157 -0.59 13.28 -11.91
N ILE A 158 -0.87 14.40 -12.56
CA ILE A 158 0.12 15.09 -13.39
C ILE A 158 1.30 15.61 -12.56
N PRO A 159 1.09 16.30 -11.40
CA PRO A 159 2.19 16.67 -10.52
C PRO A 159 3.05 15.50 -10.07
N ASN A 160 2.48 14.33 -9.80
CA ASN A 160 3.22 13.13 -9.42
C ASN A 160 4.16 12.68 -10.55
N LEU A 161 3.65 12.55 -11.77
CA LEU A 161 4.47 12.19 -12.94
C LEU A 161 5.59 13.20 -13.18
N MET A 162 5.31 14.51 -13.07
CA MET A 162 6.33 15.57 -13.22
C MET A 162 7.42 15.53 -12.14
N ASN A 163 7.15 14.95 -10.99
CA ASN A 163 8.11 14.76 -9.91
C ASN A 163 8.85 13.41 -9.97
N GLY A 164 8.57 12.57 -10.99
CA GLY A 164 9.19 11.26 -11.17
C GLY A 164 8.45 10.11 -10.50
N GLY A 165 7.21 10.31 -10.08
CA GLY A 165 6.34 9.22 -9.65
C GLY A 165 5.70 8.48 -10.84
N ASP A 166 5.02 7.36 -10.56
CA ASP A 166 4.63 6.39 -11.58
C ASP A 166 3.16 6.47 -12.00
N GLY A 167 2.32 7.14 -11.24
CA GLY A 167 0.91 7.22 -11.59
C GLY A 167 -0.02 7.58 -10.44
N VAL A 168 -1.28 7.23 -10.61
CA VAL A 168 -2.35 7.41 -9.62
C VAL A 168 -3.03 6.09 -9.31
N LEU A 169 -3.43 5.95 -8.07
CA LEU A 169 -4.21 4.82 -7.58
C LEU A 169 -5.37 5.38 -6.73
N SER A 170 -6.42 5.89 -7.38
CA SER A 170 -7.57 6.55 -6.74
C SER A 170 -8.75 5.61 -6.52
#